data_8bb14e54f41f7da90980e7df2bed303c
#
_entry.id   8bb14e54f41f7da90980e7df2bed303c
#
_cell.length_a   1.000
_cell.length_b   1.000
_cell.length_c   1.000
_cell.angle_alpha   90.00
_cell.angle_beta   90.00
_cell.angle_gamma   90.00
#
_symmetry.space_group_name_H-M   'P 1'
#
loop_
_entity.id
_entity.type
_entity.pdbx_description
1 polymer ?
#
loop_
_entity_poly.entity_id
_entity_poly.type
_entity_poly.pdbx_seq_one_letter_code
_entity_poly.pdbx_strand_id
1 'polypeptide(L)'
;EGVALTSDSTVEAYIVVPPLPWASELYVVGYTCNGTEAQKKKIPADDVLPPALVLAAARSFYDLKKNLPLRGEKNWKLFDKVLSLYWQRTGPYLVPKVPKEQYNAFFLHCLQRGLFISPYYGEPSLVPYGVTEGDFKLLEKEPFLF
;
A
#
# COMPACT_ATOMS: atom_id res chain seq x y z
N GLU A 1 -2.62 -9.49 -1.95
CA GLU A 1 -3.22 -10.62 -2.69
C GLU A 1 -2.34 -10.87 -3.92
N GLY A 2 -1.68 -12.06 -3.97
CA GLY A 2 -0.89 -12.45 -5.13
C GLY A 2 -1.83 -12.83 -6.28
N VAL A 3 -1.62 -12.25 -7.43
CA VAL A 3 -2.31 -12.67 -8.66
C VAL A 3 -1.49 -13.79 -9.28
N ALA A 4 -2.07 -14.98 -9.41
CA ALA A 4 -1.46 -16.05 -10.17
C ALA A 4 -1.44 -15.66 -11.64
N LEU A 5 -0.23 -15.47 -12.18
CA LEU A 5 -0.03 -15.04 -13.57
C LEU A 5 -0.05 -16.18 -14.59
N THR A 6 -0.03 -17.44 -14.14
CA THR A 6 -0.03 -18.60 -15.03
C THR A 6 -0.91 -19.73 -14.50
N SER A 7 -1.58 -20.40 -15.43
CA SER A 7 -2.33 -21.65 -15.17
C SER A 7 -1.45 -22.89 -15.16
N ASP A 8 -0.13 -22.75 -15.35
CA ASP A 8 0.82 -23.87 -15.38
C ASP A 8 1.28 -24.17 -13.94
N SER A 9 0.98 -25.35 -13.45
CA SER A 9 1.11 -25.78 -12.06
C SER A 9 2.56 -25.83 -11.52
N THR A 10 3.53 -25.43 -12.33
CA THR A 10 4.97 -25.56 -12.01
C THR A 10 5.65 -24.24 -11.65
N VAL A 11 5.00 -23.07 -11.89
CA VAL A 11 5.54 -21.76 -11.58
C VAL A 11 4.47 -20.93 -10.89
N GLU A 12 4.72 -20.60 -9.64
CA GLU A 12 3.93 -19.58 -8.93
C GLU A 12 4.67 -18.24 -9.02
N ALA A 13 4.01 -17.23 -9.57
CA ALA A 13 4.52 -15.88 -9.60
C ALA A 13 3.65 -14.96 -8.74
N TYR A 14 4.28 -14.09 -8.00
CA TYR A 14 3.59 -13.05 -7.22
C TYR A 14 4.28 -11.72 -7.39
N ILE A 15 3.47 -10.67 -7.44
CA ILE A 15 3.94 -9.29 -7.57
C ILE A 15 3.92 -8.64 -6.21
N VAL A 16 5.04 -8.04 -5.84
CA VAL A 16 5.17 -7.23 -4.63
C VAL A 16 5.48 -5.80 -5.02
N VAL A 17 4.63 -4.89 -4.58
CA VAL A 17 4.87 -3.46 -4.76
C VAL A 17 5.72 -2.97 -3.58
N PRO A 18 6.91 -2.41 -3.82
CA PRO A 18 7.72 -1.85 -2.76
C PRO A 18 6.98 -0.71 -2.05
N PRO A 19 7.02 -0.62 -0.72
CA PRO A 19 6.40 0.47 0.03
C PRO A 19 7.25 1.75 -0.07
N LEU A 20 7.31 2.32 -1.27
CA LEU A 20 7.99 3.58 -1.54
C LEU A 20 7.04 4.76 -1.31
N PRO A 21 7.55 5.92 -0.85
CA PRO A 21 6.73 7.09 -0.52
C PRO A 21 6.20 7.85 -1.75
N TRP A 22 6.58 7.43 -2.94
CA TRP A 22 6.11 8.00 -4.21
C TRP A 22 5.47 6.92 -5.07
N ALA A 23 4.51 7.31 -5.88
CA ALA A 23 3.97 6.44 -6.91
C ALA A 23 5.10 6.07 -7.88
N SER A 24 5.46 4.82 -7.91
CA SER A 24 6.44 4.28 -8.87
C SER A 24 5.83 3.07 -9.55
N GLU A 25 6.12 2.91 -10.82
CA GLU A 25 5.78 1.71 -11.58
C GLU A 25 6.79 0.58 -11.33
N LEU A 26 7.42 0.58 -10.14
CA LEU A 26 8.37 -0.44 -9.75
C LEU A 26 7.62 -1.63 -9.14
N TYR A 27 7.79 -2.78 -9.74
CA TYR A 27 7.25 -4.04 -9.26
C TYR A 27 8.38 -5.03 -9.02
N VAL A 28 8.32 -5.76 -7.91
CA VAL A 28 9.21 -6.90 -7.65
C VAL A 28 8.41 -8.17 -7.89
N VAL A 29 8.88 -9.00 -8.81
CA VAL A 29 8.21 -10.27 -9.13
C VAL A 29 8.98 -11.41 -8.48
N GLY A 30 8.33 -12.11 -7.57
CA GLY A 30 8.86 -13.31 -6.96
C GLY A 30 8.36 -14.55 -7.70
N TYR A 31 9.26 -15.50 -7.93
CA TYR A 31 8.92 -16.79 -8.54
C TYR A 31 9.28 -17.93 -7.60
N THR A 32 8.35 -18.88 -7.45
CA THR A 32 8.69 -20.22 -7.00
C THR A 32 8.79 -21.10 -8.24
N CYS A 33 10.00 -21.54 -8.60
CA CYS A 33 10.22 -22.36 -9.77
C CYS A 33 10.84 -23.69 -9.36
N ASN A 34 10.03 -24.74 -9.33
CA ASN A 34 10.46 -26.12 -9.18
C ASN A 34 10.73 -26.79 -10.54
N GLY A 35 10.81 -25.98 -11.60
CA GLY A 35 10.87 -26.44 -12.98
C GLY A 35 12.28 -26.69 -13.51
N THR A 36 12.32 -27.21 -14.74
CA THR A 36 13.53 -27.46 -15.51
C THR A 36 14.21 -26.16 -15.95
N GLU A 37 15.49 -26.23 -16.37
CA GLU A 37 16.22 -25.08 -16.91
C GLU A 37 15.53 -24.44 -18.14
N ALA A 38 14.77 -25.21 -18.91
CA ALA A 38 13.96 -24.68 -20.03
C ALA A 38 12.80 -23.81 -19.56
N GLN A 39 12.22 -24.11 -18.41
CA GLN A 39 11.14 -23.30 -17.79
C GLN A 39 11.69 -22.03 -17.15
N LYS A 40 12.88 -22.11 -16.54
CA LYS A 40 13.58 -20.92 -16.00
C LYS A 40 13.92 -19.90 -17.08
N LYS A 41 14.23 -20.34 -18.30
CA LYS A 41 14.48 -19.48 -19.47
C LYS A 41 13.25 -18.70 -19.95
N LYS A 42 12.04 -19.07 -19.53
CA LYS A 42 10.80 -18.34 -19.85
C LYS A 42 10.54 -17.17 -18.91
N ILE A 43 11.32 -17.04 -17.82
CA ILE A 43 11.21 -15.88 -16.91
C ILE A 43 11.73 -14.65 -17.67
N PRO A 44 10.96 -13.58 -17.76
CA PRO A 44 11.41 -12.35 -18.40
C PRO A 44 12.71 -11.85 -17.76
N ALA A 45 13.57 -11.26 -18.59
CA ALA A 45 14.76 -10.59 -18.07
C ALA A 45 14.35 -9.39 -17.23
N ASP A 46 15.12 -9.14 -16.17
CA ASP A 46 14.89 -7.96 -15.33
C ASP A 46 15.26 -6.69 -16.08
N ASP A 47 14.54 -5.63 -15.79
CA ASP A 47 14.91 -4.29 -16.23
C ASP A 47 16.12 -3.78 -15.46
N VAL A 48 16.98 -3.03 -16.15
CA VAL A 48 18.11 -2.36 -15.51
C VAL A 48 17.61 -1.14 -14.75
N LEU A 49 17.61 -1.22 -13.43
CA LEU A 49 17.15 -0.15 -12.57
C LEU A 49 18.32 0.73 -12.09
N PRO A 50 18.10 2.05 -11.91
CA PRO A 50 19.07 2.91 -11.27
C PRO A 50 19.46 2.38 -9.88
N PRO A 51 20.76 2.32 -9.53
CA PRO A 51 21.21 1.79 -8.24
C PRO A 51 20.55 2.46 -7.02
N ALA A 52 20.29 3.75 -7.10
CA ALA A 52 19.61 4.51 -6.06
C ALA A 52 18.18 4.00 -5.81
N LEU A 53 17.45 3.64 -6.88
CA LEU A 53 16.10 3.09 -6.76
C LEU A 53 16.12 1.68 -6.15
N VAL A 54 17.09 0.85 -6.57
CA VAL A 54 17.28 -0.50 -5.99
C VAL A 54 17.57 -0.41 -4.49
N LEU A 55 18.46 0.50 -4.08
CA LEU A 55 18.78 0.71 -2.67
C LEU A 55 17.57 1.23 -1.87
N ALA A 56 16.80 2.16 -2.44
CA ALA A 56 15.58 2.67 -1.81
C ALA A 56 14.53 1.56 -1.64
N ALA A 57 14.33 0.73 -2.65
CA ALA A 57 13.43 -0.43 -2.57
C ALA A 57 13.90 -1.45 -1.52
N ALA A 58 15.18 -1.81 -1.53
CA ALA A 58 15.75 -2.73 -0.56
C ALA A 58 15.58 -2.19 0.88
N ARG A 59 15.84 -0.90 1.10
CA ARG A 59 15.63 -0.26 2.39
C ARG A 59 14.17 -0.28 2.81
N SER A 60 13.25 0.02 1.90
CA SER A 60 11.82 0.04 2.20
C SER A 60 11.30 -1.36 2.61
N PHE A 61 11.76 -2.42 1.94
CA PHE A 61 11.45 -3.80 2.34
C PHE A 61 12.03 -4.18 3.70
N TYR A 62 13.26 -3.76 3.98
CA TYR A 62 13.87 -3.99 5.29
C TYR A 62 13.06 -3.32 6.40
N ASP A 63 12.68 -2.07 6.20
CA ASP A 63 11.88 -1.32 7.17
C ASP A 63 10.47 -1.91 7.31
N LEU A 64 9.84 -2.33 6.21
CA LEU A 64 8.57 -3.06 6.24
C LEU A 64 8.69 -4.33 7.09
N LYS A 65 9.68 -5.19 6.81
CA LYS A 65 9.92 -6.43 7.56
C LYS A 65 10.13 -6.19 9.05
N LYS A 66 10.91 -5.17 9.40
CA LYS A 66 11.18 -4.79 10.80
C LYS A 66 9.91 -4.35 11.51
N ASN A 67 9.01 -3.67 10.81
CA ASN A 67 7.81 -3.07 11.38
C ASN A 67 6.55 -3.94 11.24
N LEU A 68 6.60 -5.06 10.49
CA LEU A 68 5.48 -5.99 10.35
C LEU A 68 4.86 -6.43 11.68
N PRO A 69 5.64 -6.76 12.74
CA PRO A 69 5.06 -7.16 14.02
C PRO A 69 4.22 -6.07 14.70
N LEU A 70 4.45 -4.80 14.34
CA LEU A 70 3.70 -3.65 14.85
C LEU A 70 2.48 -3.33 13.97
N ARG A 71 2.29 -4.04 12.86
CA ARG A 71 1.18 -3.89 11.92
C ARG A 71 0.16 -5.00 12.13
N GLY A 72 -0.77 -4.76 13.01
CA GLY A 72 -1.82 -5.73 13.31
C GLY A 72 -3.12 -5.06 13.69
N GLU A 73 -4.17 -5.86 13.77
CA GLU A 73 -5.54 -5.40 14.06
C GLU A 73 -5.63 -4.53 15.32
N LYS A 74 -4.88 -4.91 16.37
CA LYS A 74 -4.82 -4.14 17.62
C LYS A 74 -4.33 -2.71 17.40
N ASN A 75 -3.35 -2.51 16.52
CA ASN A 75 -2.77 -1.21 16.23
C ASN A 75 -3.66 -0.40 15.29
N TRP A 76 -4.28 -1.06 14.30
CA TRP A 76 -5.15 -0.38 13.35
C TRP A 76 -6.44 0.13 13.99
N LYS A 77 -7.00 -0.62 14.94
CA LYS A 77 -8.22 -0.23 15.70
C LYS A 77 -8.08 1.07 16.49
N LEU A 78 -6.87 1.47 16.87
CA LEU A 78 -6.65 2.72 17.60
C LEU A 78 -7.18 3.94 16.82
N PHE A 79 -7.16 3.87 15.51
CA PHE A 79 -7.56 4.98 14.63
C PHE A 79 -8.99 4.86 14.13
N ASP A 80 -9.70 3.77 14.40
CA ASP A 80 -11.06 3.53 13.88
C ASP A 80 -12.04 4.62 14.27
N LYS A 81 -11.86 5.26 15.43
CA LYS A 81 -12.72 6.37 15.88
C LYS A 81 -12.82 7.49 14.83
N VAL A 82 -11.69 7.85 14.20
CA VAL A 82 -11.64 8.91 13.19
C VAL A 82 -11.78 8.34 11.78
N LEU A 83 -11.07 7.26 11.51
CA LEU A 83 -11.03 6.68 10.16
C LEU A 83 -12.40 6.13 9.73
N SER A 84 -13.18 5.56 10.63
CA SER A 84 -14.49 5.00 10.30
C SER A 84 -15.52 6.03 9.83
N LEU A 85 -15.29 7.30 10.07
CA LEU A 85 -16.15 8.38 9.56
C LEU A 85 -16.08 8.47 8.03
N TYR A 86 -14.89 8.25 7.48
CA TYR A 86 -14.59 8.48 6.05
C TYR A 86 -14.27 7.23 5.27
N TRP A 87 -13.86 6.14 5.95
CA TRP A 87 -13.45 4.90 5.30
C TRP A 87 -14.11 3.67 5.92
N GLN A 88 -14.31 2.69 5.07
CA GLN A 88 -14.52 1.32 5.49
C GLN A 88 -13.15 0.65 5.56
N ARG A 89 -12.75 0.21 6.76
CA ARG A 89 -11.48 -0.49 6.95
C ARG A 89 -11.65 -2.00 6.83
N THR A 90 -10.73 -2.63 6.08
CA THR A 90 -10.57 -4.09 6.03
C THR A 90 -9.10 -4.40 6.20
N GLY A 91 -8.71 -4.89 7.37
CA GLY A 91 -7.30 -4.98 7.74
C GLY A 91 -6.62 -3.60 7.69
N PRO A 92 -5.49 -3.46 6.98
CA PRO A 92 -4.82 -2.18 6.82
C PRO A 92 -5.43 -1.29 5.72
N TYR A 93 -6.36 -1.80 4.91
CA TYR A 93 -6.91 -1.11 3.75
C TYR A 93 -8.09 -0.23 4.12
N LEU A 94 -8.12 0.97 3.57
CA LEU A 94 -9.12 2.00 3.78
C LEU A 94 -9.84 2.29 2.46
N VAL A 95 -11.05 1.80 2.32
CA VAL A 95 -11.92 2.08 1.17
C VAL A 95 -12.76 3.31 1.49
N PRO A 96 -12.75 4.37 0.65
CA PRO A 96 -13.46 5.60 0.94
C PRO A 96 -14.99 5.40 0.94
N LYS A 97 -15.66 6.03 1.90
CA LYS A 97 -17.12 6.15 1.98
C LYS A 97 -17.61 7.43 1.32
N VAL A 98 -16.71 8.40 1.13
CA VAL A 98 -16.99 9.68 0.47
C VAL A 98 -17.37 9.41 -0.98
N PRO A 99 -18.41 10.06 -1.53
CA PRO A 99 -18.79 9.92 -2.94
C PRO A 99 -17.64 10.28 -3.89
N LYS A 100 -17.57 9.60 -5.04
CA LYS A 100 -16.51 9.80 -6.03
C LYS A 100 -16.38 11.25 -6.48
N GLU A 101 -17.50 11.93 -6.63
CA GLU A 101 -17.60 13.32 -7.07
C GLU A 101 -16.95 14.28 -6.07
N GLN A 102 -16.94 13.94 -4.79
CA GLN A 102 -16.39 14.74 -3.70
C GLN A 102 -14.98 14.29 -3.29
N TYR A 103 -14.50 13.20 -3.85
CA TYR A 103 -13.24 12.58 -3.39
C TYR A 103 -12.02 13.49 -3.57
N ASN A 104 -11.94 14.25 -4.65
CA ASN A 104 -10.84 15.18 -4.86
C ASN A 104 -10.81 16.30 -3.80
N ALA A 105 -11.97 16.85 -3.45
CA ALA A 105 -12.08 17.83 -2.36
C ALA A 105 -11.69 17.20 -1.01
N PHE A 106 -12.11 15.97 -0.77
CA PHE A 106 -11.76 15.22 0.42
C PHE A 106 -10.25 14.93 0.50
N PHE A 107 -9.63 14.51 -0.62
CA PHE A 107 -8.19 14.32 -0.70
C PHE A 107 -7.42 15.59 -0.32
N LEU A 108 -7.80 16.74 -0.90
CA LEU A 108 -7.17 18.03 -0.58
C LEU A 108 -7.39 18.44 0.87
N HIS A 109 -8.58 18.17 1.41
CA HIS A 109 -8.88 18.41 2.82
C HIS A 109 -7.98 17.60 3.76
N CYS A 110 -7.79 16.30 3.47
CA CYS A 110 -6.87 15.44 4.21
C CYS A 110 -5.42 15.93 4.10
N LEU A 111 -4.98 16.26 2.89
CA LEU A 111 -3.62 16.73 2.63
C LEU A 111 -3.30 18.02 3.41
N GLN A 112 -4.21 18.99 3.43
CA GLN A 112 -4.07 20.22 4.20
C GLN A 112 -3.95 19.99 5.72
N ARG A 113 -4.42 18.83 6.20
CA ARG A 113 -4.34 18.41 7.61
C ARG A 113 -3.22 17.43 7.88
N GLY A 114 -2.28 17.32 6.92
CA GLY A 114 -1.08 16.50 7.05
C GLY A 114 -1.32 15.00 6.82
N LEU A 115 -2.49 14.60 6.34
CA LEU A 115 -2.81 13.22 6.05
C LEU A 115 -2.77 12.97 4.53
N PHE A 116 -1.75 12.25 4.07
CA PHE A 116 -1.64 11.82 2.67
C PHE A 116 -2.38 10.49 2.48
N ILE A 117 -3.43 10.51 1.66
CA ILE A 117 -4.24 9.34 1.27
C ILE A 117 -4.02 9.04 -0.21
N SER A 118 -4.55 7.93 -0.73
CA SER A 118 -4.49 7.67 -2.16
C SER A 118 -5.12 8.83 -2.96
N PRO A 119 -4.47 9.37 -3.98
CA PRO A 119 -5.08 10.38 -4.85
C PRO A 119 -6.18 9.80 -5.76
N TYR A 120 -6.25 8.48 -5.88
CA TYR A 120 -7.18 7.79 -6.76
C TYR A 120 -8.31 7.13 -5.96
N TYR A 121 -9.55 7.48 -6.30
CA TYR A 121 -10.75 6.95 -5.64
C TYR A 121 -10.84 5.42 -5.66
N GLY A 122 -10.41 4.79 -6.75
CA GLY A 122 -10.47 3.33 -6.93
C GLY A 122 -9.38 2.55 -6.19
N GLU A 123 -8.40 3.25 -5.62
CA GLU A 123 -7.28 2.63 -4.92
C GLU A 123 -7.43 2.82 -3.40
N PRO A 124 -7.44 1.74 -2.62
CA PRO A 124 -7.54 1.86 -1.17
C PRO A 124 -6.31 2.56 -0.60
N SER A 125 -6.53 3.46 0.35
CA SER A 125 -5.46 3.99 1.20
C SER A 125 -5.04 2.94 2.23
N LEU A 126 -3.92 3.15 2.88
CA LEU A 126 -3.44 2.29 3.97
C LEU A 126 -3.53 3.03 5.30
N VAL A 127 -3.83 2.28 6.36
CA VAL A 127 -3.68 2.82 7.72
C VAL A 127 -2.23 3.24 7.91
N PRO A 128 -1.96 4.52 8.24
CA PRO A 128 -0.60 5.02 8.35
C PRO A 128 0.16 4.30 9.48
N TYR A 129 1.47 4.15 9.28
CA TYR A 129 2.37 3.56 10.25
C TYR A 129 3.17 4.65 10.96
N GLY A 130 3.38 4.45 12.26
CA GLY A 130 4.20 5.37 13.06
C GLY A 130 3.50 6.67 13.46
N VAL A 131 2.22 6.79 13.18
CA VAL A 131 1.39 7.91 13.62
C VAL A 131 0.79 7.65 15.01
N THR A 132 0.43 8.73 15.67
CA THR A 132 -0.26 8.75 16.95
C THR A 132 -1.70 9.25 16.78
N GLU A 133 -2.54 9.07 17.79
CA GLU A 133 -3.88 9.67 17.78
C GLU A 133 -3.84 11.20 17.63
N GLY A 134 -2.72 11.82 18.07
CA GLY A 134 -2.51 13.26 17.94
C GLY A 134 -2.47 13.77 16.51
N ASP A 135 -2.00 12.93 15.59
CA ASP A 135 -1.86 13.29 14.19
C ASP A 135 -3.20 13.40 13.46
N PHE A 136 -4.25 12.78 14.00
CA PHE A 136 -5.63 12.87 13.48
C PHE A 136 -6.47 13.98 14.11
N LYS A 137 -5.96 14.72 15.11
CA LYS A 137 -6.72 15.75 15.81
C LYS A 137 -7.22 16.87 14.90
N LEU A 138 -6.48 17.21 13.87
CA LEU A 138 -6.92 18.26 12.93
C LEU A 138 -8.10 17.77 12.09
N LEU A 139 -8.07 16.52 11.64
CA LEU A 139 -9.19 15.93 10.90
C LEU A 139 -10.43 15.72 11.80
N GLU A 140 -10.23 15.46 13.09
CA GLU A 140 -11.32 15.34 14.07
C GLU A 140 -11.96 16.69 14.40
N LYS A 141 -11.17 17.77 14.54
CA LYS A 141 -11.64 19.12 14.84
C LYS A 141 -12.33 19.79 13.68
N GLU A 142 -11.87 19.54 12.49
CA GLU A 142 -12.38 20.13 11.24
C GLU A 142 -12.82 19.00 10.30
N PRO A 143 -13.98 18.39 10.56
CA PRO A 143 -14.44 17.25 9.77
C PRO A 143 -14.82 17.67 8.35
N PHE A 144 -14.58 16.78 7.39
CA PHE A 144 -15.10 16.90 6.04
C PHE A 144 -16.57 16.47 6.04
N LEU A 145 -17.45 17.30 5.53
CA LEU A 145 -18.88 17.00 5.40
C LEU A 145 -19.19 16.60 3.94
N PHE A 146 -19.85 15.48 3.74
CA PHE A 146 -20.21 14.91 2.43
C PHE A 146 -21.59 14.26 2.47
#